data_bb490d5a22c0b96016e899d86cd993c7
#
_entry.id   bb490d5a22c0b96016e899d86cd993c7
#
_cell.length_a   1.000
_cell.length_b   1.000
_cell.length_c   1.000
_cell.angle_alpha   90.00
_cell.angle_beta   90.00
_cell.angle_gamma   90.00
#
_symmetry.space_group_name_H-M   'P 1'
#
loop_
_entity.id
_entity.type
_entity.pdbx_description
1 polymer ?
#
loop_
_entity_poly.entity_id
_entity_poly.type
_entity_poly.pdbx_seq_one_letter_code
_entity_poly.pdbx_strand_id
1 'polypeptide(L)'
;MNNLVFKNCKRSSLSAIFLVVLWLLASPGQAAVAKDNPVHIVSDTLEAYQQQKKVVFIGHVVAKQGELTIRGDRLTVFYVEEGNSGPNEEGLAGKIDRVVVDGNVKITQKKVVATGEHVVYFSKENKIVLTGKPRVEKGKDFVLGDKITLYLDSEKSVVEGGPSGPVEATIYSSTNGGLGGKVGD
;
A
#
# COMPACT_ATOMS: atom_id res chain seq x y z
N MET A 1 72.62 -14.85 -22.38
CA MET A 1 72.83 -16.09 -23.16
C MET A 1 71.62 -16.93 -23.02
N ASN A 2 70.87 -17.02 -24.13
CA ASN A 2 70.11 -18.17 -24.62
C ASN A 2 68.92 -18.62 -23.83
N ASN A 3 67.80 -18.94 -24.42
CA ASN A 3 67.29 -19.01 -25.79
C ASN A 3 65.80 -19.17 -25.76
N LEU A 4 65.13 -18.58 -26.72
CA LEU A 4 63.79 -18.84 -27.19
C LEU A 4 63.45 -20.33 -27.33
N VAL A 5 62.23 -20.71 -27.02
CA VAL A 5 61.46 -21.64 -27.85
C VAL A 5 59.97 -21.25 -27.84
N PHE A 6 59.50 -20.78 -28.99
CA PHE A 6 58.10 -20.71 -29.36
C PHE A 6 57.51 -22.11 -29.49
N LYS A 7 56.34 -22.35 -28.92
CA LYS A 7 55.45 -23.40 -29.46
C LYS A 7 54.03 -22.85 -29.60
N ASN A 8 53.68 -22.69 -30.86
CA ASN A 8 52.29 -22.52 -31.32
C ASN A 8 51.40 -23.62 -30.75
N CYS A 9 50.27 -23.25 -30.19
CA CYS A 9 49.13 -24.14 -30.10
C CYS A 9 47.88 -23.40 -30.55
N LYS A 10 47.19 -24.02 -31.46
CA LYS A 10 46.06 -23.61 -32.27
C LYS A 10 44.96 -22.86 -31.50
N ARG A 11 44.59 -21.72 -32.01
CA ARG A 11 43.36 -20.98 -31.69
C ARG A 11 42.15 -21.83 -32.11
N SER A 12 41.40 -22.35 -31.17
CA SER A 12 40.08 -22.83 -31.40
C SER A 12 39.08 -21.66 -31.30
N SER A 13 38.36 -21.45 -32.37
CA SER A 13 37.43 -20.34 -32.61
C SER A 13 36.09 -20.43 -31.83
N LEU A 14 36.14 -20.77 -30.53
CA LEU A 14 34.92 -20.82 -29.68
C LEU A 14 34.76 -19.60 -28.79
N SER A 15 35.70 -18.65 -28.81
CA SER A 15 35.67 -17.50 -27.89
C SER A 15 34.86 -16.30 -28.41
N ALA A 16 34.46 -16.29 -29.69
CA ALA A 16 33.74 -15.15 -30.29
C ALA A 16 32.23 -15.23 -30.08
N ILE A 17 31.67 -16.41 -29.85
CA ILE A 17 30.22 -16.59 -29.69
C ILE A 17 29.79 -16.27 -28.24
N PHE A 18 30.69 -16.45 -27.27
CA PHE A 18 30.35 -16.20 -25.86
C PHE A 18 30.31 -14.70 -25.50
N LEU A 19 31.04 -13.85 -26.24
CA LEU A 19 31.04 -12.39 -26.01
C LEU A 19 29.80 -11.69 -26.59
N VAL A 20 29.14 -12.24 -27.61
CA VAL A 20 27.92 -11.65 -28.19
C VAL A 20 26.70 -11.95 -27.33
N VAL A 21 26.64 -13.11 -26.65
CA VAL A 21 25.53 -13.48 -25.76
C VAL A 21 25.56 -12.67 -24.45
N LEU A 22 26.72 -12.28 -23.96
CA LEU A 22 26.85 -11.47 -22.74
C LEU A 22 26.42 -10.00 -22.95
N TRP A 23 26.42 -9.52 -24.19
CA TRP A 23 26.01 -8.14 -24.51
C TRP A 23 24.49 -7.97 -24.69
N LEU A 24 23.75 -9.06 -24.88
CA LEU A 24 22.30 -9.07 -25.01
C LEU A 24 21.57 -9.14 -23.67
N LEU A 25 22.27 -9.37 -22.54
CA LEU A 25 21.70 -9.40 -21.20
C LEU A 25 21.87 -8.09 -20.42
N ALA A 26 22.57 -7.11 -21.00
CA ALA A 26 22.61 -5.75 -20.47
C ALA A 26 21.43 -4.95 -21.02
N SER A 27 20.20 -5.36 -20.70
CA SER A 27 19.06 -4.45 -20.75
C SER A 27 19.33 -3.35 -19.73
N PRO A 28 19.42 -2.06 -20.10
CA PRO A 28 19.42 -0.99 -19.12
C PRO A 28 18.08 -1.13 -18.40
N GLY A 29 18.12 -1.54 -17.14
CA GLY A 29 16.96 -1.48 -16.27
C GLY A 29 16.45 -0.05 -16.33
N GLN A 30 15.34 0.18 -17.00
CA GLN A 30 14.61 1.41 -16.87
C GLN A 30 14.25 1.50 -15.40
N ALA A 31 14.97 2.36 -14.67
CA ALA A 31 14.55 2.77 -13.35
C ALA A 31 13.13 3.32 -13.55
N ALA A 32 12.14 2.56 -13.11
CA ALA A 32 10.78 3.03 -13.05
C ALA A 32 10.84 4.27 -12.14
N VAL A 33 10.76 5.45 -12.74
CA VAL A 33 10.55 6.70 -12.02
C VAL A 33 9.29 6.45 -11.23
N ALA A 34 9.42 6.35 -9.91
CA ALA A 34 8.27 6.24 -9.00
C ALA A 34 7.38 7.44 -9.35
N LYS A 35 6.20 7.15 -9.89
CA LYS A 35 5.25 8.17 -10.28
C LYS A 35 4.74 8.77 -8.97
N ASP A 36 5.25 9.94 -8.63
CA ASP A 36 4.79 10.71 -7.48
C ASP A 36 3.29 10.97 -7.67
N ASN A 37 2.47 10.22 -6.93
CA ASN A 37 1.04 10.47 -6.84
C ASN A 37 0.83 11.36 -5.61
N PRO A 38 0.72 12.68 -5.78
CA PRO A 38 0.50 13.59 -4.66
C PRO A 38 -0.83 13.27 -3.98
N VAL A 39 -0.86 13.42 -2.67
CA VAL A 39 -2.11 13.37 -1.90
C VAL A 39 -2.77 14.74 -1.99
N HIS A 40 -4.00 14.79 -2.47
CA HIS A 40 -4.83 16.00 -2.50
C HIS A 40 -5.90 15.89 -1.42
N ILE A 41 -5.95 16.88 -0.49
CA ILE A 41 -6.89 16.89 0.63
C ILE A 41 -7.73 18.16 0.56
N VAL A 42 -9.05 17.98 0.70
CA VAL A 42 -10.03 19.07 0.81
C VAL A 42 -10.75 18.92 2.15
N SER A 43 -10.99 20.03 2.84
CA SER A 43 -11.74 20.09 4.11
C SER A 43 -12.30 21.50 4.29
N ASP A 44 -13.21 21.67 5.26
CA ASP A 44 -13.74 23.01 5.61
C ASP A 44 -12.69 23.83 6.36
N THR A 45 -11.87 23.20 7.21
CA THR A 45 -10.83 23.86 8.01
C THR A 45 -9.56 23.02 8.05
N LEU A 46 -8.40 23.70 8.09
CA LEU A 46 -7.09 23.12 8.34
C LEU A 46 -6.44 23.83 9.54
N GLU A 47 -5.98 23.03 10.50
CA GLU A 47 -5.24 23.49 11.67
C GLU A 47 -3.86 22.81 11.71
N ALA A 48 -2.80 23.59 11.85
CA ALA A 48 -1.43 23.10 11.96
C ALA A 48 -0.88 23.30 13.38
N TYR A 49 -0.45 22.24 14.02
CA TYR A 49 0.09 22.23 15.38
C TYR A 49 1.58 21.83 15.34
N GLN A 50 2.45 22.82 15.15
CA GLN A 50 3.89 22.59 14.98
C GLN A 50 4.53 21.91 16.19
N GLN A 51 4.19 22.35 17.41
CA GLN A 51 4.73 21.72 18.64
C GLN A 51 4.29 20.27 18.82
N GLN A 52 3.09 19.92 18.35
CA GLN A 52 2.55 18.56 18.44
C GLN A 52 2.84 17.73 17.16
N LYS A 53 3.56 18.31 16.21
CA LYS A 53 3.93 17.68 14.93
C LYS A 53 2.72 17.03 14.25
N LYS A 54 1.62 17.77 14.16
CA LYS A 54 0.40 17.29 13.52
C LYS A 54 -0.30 18.39 12.71
N VAL A 55 -1.00 17.95 11.68
CA VAL A 55 -1.93 18.74 10.90
C VAL A 55 -3.30 18.08 10.97
N VAL A 56 -4.34 18.89 11.18
CA VAL A 56 -5.72 18.42 11.33
C VAL A 56 -6.59 19.07 10.27
N PHE A 57 -7.27 18.26 9.48
CA PHE A 57 -8.30 18.65 8.53
C PHE A 57 -9.66 18.36 9.16
N ILE A 58 -10.58 19.30 9.13
CA ILE A 58 -11.87 19.22 9.84
C ILE A 58 -13.00 19.59 8.88
N GLY A 59 -14.06 18.80 8.91
CA GLY A 59 -15.30 19.01 8.16
C GLY A 59 -15.19 18.54 6.71
N HIS A 60 -16.11 17.67 6.30
CA HIS A 60 -16.27 17.15 4.93
C HIS A 60 -14.96 16.72 4.27
N VAL A 61 -14.09 16.07 5.05
CA VAL A 61 -12.74 15.74 4.58
C VAL A 61 -12.79 14.75 3.42
N VAL A 62 -12.08 15.08 2.35
CA VAL A 62 -11.85 14.20 1.20
C VAL A 62 -10.36 14.20 0.85
N ALA A 63 -9.69 13.07 1.05
CA ALA A 63 -8.30 12.85 0.63
C ALA A 63 -8.27 11.92 -0.59
N LYS A 64 -7.50 12.29 -1.62
CA LYS A 64 -7.35 11.53 -2.85
C LYS A 64 -5.88 11.31 -3.18
N GLN A 65 -5.55 10.06 -3.55
CA GLN A 65 -4.24 9.67 -4.05
C GLN A 65 -4.41 8.60 -5.15
N GLY A 66 -4.24 8.99 -6.39
CA GLY A 66 -4.54 8.10 -7.51
C GLY A 66 -5.99 7.61 -7.48
N GLU A 67 -6.19 6.29 -7.39
CA GLU A 67 -7.52 5.66 -7.32
C GLU A 67 -8.08 5.56 -5.89
N LEU A 68 -7.25 5.84 -4.88
CA LEU A 68 -7.66 5.83 -3.48
C LEU A 68 -8.40 7.13 -3.15
N THR A 69 -9.57 7.01 -2.55
CA THR A 69 -10.32 8.14 -1.97
C THR A 69 -10.71 7.80 -0.54
N ILE A 70 -10.38 8.67 0.39
CA ILE A 70 -10.75 8.57 1.80
C ILE A 70 -11.66 9.75 2.14
N ARG A 71 -12.76 9.47 2.81
CA ARG A 71 -13.69 10.48 3.36
C ARG A 71 -13.85 10.28 4.85
N GLY A 72 -14.12 11.37 5.56
CA GLY A 72 -14.40 11.37 6.99
C GLY A 72 -14.73 12.76 7.49
N ASP A 73 -15.06 12.88 8.77
CA ASP A 73 -15.36 14.17 9.38
C ASP A 73 -14.10 14.91 9.84
N ARG A 74 -13.05 14.14 10.18
CA ARG A 74 -11.76 14.65 10.62
C ARG A 74 -10.63 13.77 10.10
N LEU A 75 -9.53 14.37 9.63
CA LEU A 75 -8.31 13.68 9.26
C LEU A 75 -7.13 14.35 9.96
N THR A 76 -6.36 13.56 10.74
CA THR A 76 -5.16 14.04 11.44
C THR A 76 -3.93 13.33 10.89
N VAL A 77 -2.96 14.09 10.43
CA VAL A 77 -1.64 13.61 10.01
C VAL A 77 -0.65 13.91 11.13
N PHE A 78 -0.01 12.87 11.66
CA PHE A 78 1.12 12.99 12.57
C PHE A 78 2.41 12.76 11.78
N TYR A 79 3.42 13.59 12.02
CA TYR A 79 4.71 13.51 11.35
C TYR A 79 5.87 13.54 12.35
N VAL A 80 7.00 12.98 11.95
CA VAL A 80 8.26 13.06 12.68
C VAL A 80 9.26 13.89 11.90
N GLU A 81 10.07 14.69 12.58
CA GLU A 81 11.22 15.32 11.96
C GLU A 81 12.34 14.28 11.85
N GLU A 82 12.87 14.04 10.68
CA GLU A 82 14.12 13.32 10.53
C GLU A 82 15.25 14.30 10.90
N GLY A 83 15.99 13.97 11.99
CA GLY A 83 17.14 14.75 12.41
C GLY A 83 18.19 14.79 11.28
N ASN A 84 18.43 15.95 10.71
CA ASN A 84 19.44 16.33 9.72
C ASN A 84 18.94 16.75 8.33
N SER A 85 17.67 16.89 8.07
CA SER A 85 17.22 17.60 6.86
C SER A 85 17.28 19.09 7.13
N GLY A 86 18.16 19.79 6.42
CA GLY A 86 18.27 21.25 6.48
C GLY A 86 16.94 21.92 6.10
N PRO A 87 16.72 23.19 6.45
CA PRO A 87 15.40 23.85 6.36
C PRO A 87 14.87 24.10 4.94
N ASN A 88 15.42 23.50 3.90
CA ASN A 88 15.19 23.91 2.51
C ASN A 88 14.57 22.87 1.56
N GLU A 89 14.26 21.65 1.96
CA GLU A 89 13.86 20.65 0.93
C GLU A 89 12.55 19.88 1.17
N GLU A 90 11.96 19.91 2.35
CA GLU A 90 10.70 19.21 2.56
C GLU A 90 9.64 20.17 3.10
N GLY A 91 8.66 20.47 2.26
CA GLY A 91 7.50 21.29 2.61
C GLY A 91 6.84 20.90 3.93
N LEU A 92 5.59 21.23 4.18
CA LEU A 92 4.81 20.95 5.41
C LEU A 92 4.78 19.46 5.88
N ALA A 93 5.45 18.55 5.16
CA ALA A 93 5.46 17.12 5.41
C ALA A 93 6.86 16.63 5.80
N GLY A 94 7.18 16.64 7.09
CA GLY A 94 8.11 15.67 7.65
C GLY A 94 7.62 14.24 7.34
N LYS A 95 8.43 13.22 7.63
CA LYS A 95 8.02 11.82 7.42
C LYS A 95 6.72 11.52 8.17
N ILE A 96 5.69 11.05 7.48
CA ILE A 96 4.44 10.66 8.11
C ILE A 96 4.68 9.49 9.06
N ASP A 97 4.27 9.66 10.32
CA ASP A 97 4.26 8.60 11.33
C ASP A 97 2.96 7.80 11.25
N ARG A 98 1.83 8.51 11.32
CA ARG A 98 0.51 7.91 11.20
C ARG A 98 -0.52 8.90 10.68
N VAL A 99 -1.57 8.37 10.08
CA VAL A 99 -2.77 9.13 9.67
C VAL A 99 -3.98 8.55 10.40
N VAL A 100 -4.77 9.42 11.00
CA VAL A 100 -6.01 9.05 11.69
C VAL A 100 -7.18 9.71 10.98
N VAL A 101 -8.22 8.95 10.69
CA VAL A 101 -9.48 9.46 10.14
C VAL A 101 -10.62 9.05 11.06
N ASP A 102 -11.40 10.03 11.45
CA ASP A 102 -12.50 9.90 12.41
C ASP A 102 -13.82 10.37 11.82
N GLY A 103 -14.90 9.68 12.18
CA GLY A 103 -16.28 10.00 11.86
C GLY A 103 -16.65 9.69 10.41
N ASN A 104 -17.71 8.91 10.23
CA ASN A 104 -18.30 8.57 8.92
C ASN A 104 -17.27 8.13 7.86
N VAL A 105 -16.28 7.31 8.29
CA VAL A 105 -15.17 6.97 7.43
C VAL A 105 -15.60 6.09 6.27
N LYS A 106 -15.22 6.50 5.06
CA LYS A 106 -15.39 5.73 3.83
C LYS A 106 -14.12 5.76 2.99
N ILE A 107 -13.54 4.60 2.76
CA ILE A 107 -12.38 4.38 1.91
C ILE A 107 -12.87 3.69 0.64
N THR A 108 -12.47 4.21 -0.51
CA THR A 108 -12.80 3.62 -1.81
C THR A 108 -11.53 3.46 -2.62
N GLN A 109 -11.29 2.23 -3.10
CA GLN A 109 -10.18 1.93 -4.00
C GLN A 109 -10.64 0.92 -5.05
N LYS A 110 -10.68 1.34 -6.32
CA LYS A 110 -11.24 0.53 -7.41
C LYS A 110 -12.67 0.05 -7.08
N LYS A 111 -12.85 -1.26 -6.94
CA LYS A 111 -14.13 -1.92 -6.63
C LYS A 111 -14.29 -2.26 -5.13
N VAL A 112 -13.33 -1.87 -4.31
CA VAL A 112 -13.35 -2.12 -2.86
C VAL A 112 -13.83 -0.86 -2.15
N VAL A 113 -14.77 -1.03 -1.24
CA VAL A 113 -15.27 0.01 -0.35
C VAL A 113 -15.13 -0.49 1.08
N ALA A 114 -14.47 0.31 1.92
CA ALA A 114 -14.40 0.07 3.35
C ALA A 114 -15.06 1.23 4.10
N THR A 115 -15.85 0.90 5.11
CA THR A 115 -16.54 1.88 5.97
C THR A 115 -16.28 1.56 7.43
N GLY A 116 -16.38 2.56 8.30
CA GLY A 116 -16.20 2.43 9.76
C GLY A 116 -16.28 3.82 10.40
N GLU A 117 -16.04 3.90 11.70
CA GLU A 117 -16.04 5.18 12.40
C GLU A 117 -14.64 5.74 12.63
N HIS A 118 -13.63 4.84 12.69
CA HIS A 118 -12.27 5.21 13.01
C HIS A 118 -11.27 4.38 12.19
N VAL A 119 -10.30 5.03 11.56
CA VAL A 119 -9.24 4.42 10.76
C VAL A 119 -7.90 4.99 11.16
N VAL A 120 -6.92 4.12 11.37
CA VAL A 120 -5.54 4.50 11.61
C VAL A 120 -4.63 3.81 10.59
N TYR A 121 -3.88 4.58 9.84
CA TYR A 121 -2.74 4.10 9.06
C TYR A 121 -1.46 4.31 9.87
N PHE A 122 -0.69 3.25 10.05
CA PHE A 122 0.63 3.25 10.70
C PHE A 122 1.70 3.11 9.63
N SER A 123 2.49 4.15 9.42
CA SER A 123 3.50 4.18 8.35
C SER A 123 4.62 3.17 8.56
N LYS A 124 5.13 3.05 9.80
CA LYS A 124 6.24 2.12 10.12
C LYS A 124 5.87 0.66 9.94
N GLU A 125 4.65 0.28 10.34
CA GLU A 125 4.16 -1.09 10.24
C GLU A 125 3.45 -1.36 8.92
N ASN A 126 3.35 -0.34 8.06
CA ASN A 126 2.65 -0.36 6.79
C ASN A 126 1.28 -1.08 6.88
N LYS A 127 0.49 -0.71 7.90
CA LYS A 127 -0.81 -1.33 8.18
C LYS A 127 -1.91 -0.30 8.36
N ILE A 128 -3.11 -0.71 8.04
CA ILE A 128 -4.36 0.04 8.27
C ILE A 128 -5.21 -0.72 9.27
N VAL A 129 -5.74 -0.02 10.26
CA VAL A 129 -6.67 -0.56 11.25
C VAL A 129 -7.98 0.20 11.17
N LEU A 130 -9.07 -0.52 10.94
CA LEU A 130 -10.45 0.01 10.92
C LEU A 130 -11.19 -0.49 12.15
N THR A 131 -11.93 0.40 12.80
CA THR A 131 -12.78 0.10 13.96
C THR A 131 -14.08 0.90 13.90
N GLY A 132 -15.01 0.64 14.84
CA GLY A 132 -16.32 1.27 14.84
C GLY A 132 -17.26 0.66 13.78
N LYS A 133 -17.58 -0.62 13.95
CA LYS A 133 -18.41 -1.43 13.05
C LYS A 133 -17.88 -1.44 11.61
N PRO A 134 -16.61 -1.82 11.43
CA PRO A 134 -15.99 -1.81 10.12
C PRO A 134 -16.67 -2.81 9.19
N ARG A 135 -16.83 -2.40 7.93
CA ARG A 135 -17.36 -3.20 6.84
C ARG A 135 -16.49 -3.03 5.60
N VAL A 136 -16.11 -4.13 4.97
CA VAL A 136 -15.39 -4.12 3.69
C VAL A 136 -16.23 -4.84 2.65
N GLU A 137 -16.42 -4.21 1.51
CA GLU A 137 -17.22 -4.71 0.38
C GLU A 137 -16.38 -4.75 -0.90
N LYS A 138 -16.59 -5.79 -1.69
CA LYS A 138 -16.06 -5.92 -3.05
C LYS A 138 -17.11 -6.53 -3.97
N GLY A 139 -17.79 -5.69 -4.72
CA GLY A 139 -18.94 -6.12 -5.53
C GLY A 139 -20.12 -6.55 -4.65
N LYS A 140 -20.45 -7.85 -4.63
CA LYS A 140 -21.48 -8.43 -3.76
C LYS A 140 -20.93 -9.05 -2.48
N ASP A 141 -19.62 -9.28 -2.44
CA ASP A 141 -18.94 -9.87 -1.28
C ASP A 141 -18.78 -8.81 -0.19
N PHE A 142 -18.94 -9.21 1.07
CA PHE A 142 -18.68 -8.32 2.19
C PHE A 142 -18.19 -9.09 3.42
N VAL A 143 -17.48 -8.37 4.28
CA VAL A 143 -17.00 -8.85 5.58
C VAL A 143 -17.26 -7.77 6.63
N LEU A 144 -17.74 -8.20 7.80
CA LEU A 144 -18.04 -7.39 8.98
C LEU A 144 -17.27 -7.92 10.19
N GLY A 145 -16.98 -7.05 11.14
CA GLY A 145 -16.37 -7.40 12.41
C GLY A 145 -16.32 -6.19 13.35
N ASP A 146 -15.60 -6.29 14.45
CA ASP A 146 -15.34 -5.17 15.36
C ASP A 146 -14.04 -4.44 15.03
N LYS A 147 -13.08 -5.19 14.44
CA LYS A 147 -11.81 -4.63 13.98
C LYS A 147 -11.35 -5.32 12.69
N ILE A 148 -10.88 -4.54 11.72
CA ILE A 148 -10.27 -5.03 10.49
C ILE A 148 -8.86 -4.45 10.40
N THR A 149 -7.85 -5.31 10.30
CA THR A 149 -6.45 -4.93 10.12
C THR A 149 -5.97 -5.40 8.74
N LEU A 150 -5.44 -4.47 7.94
CA LEU A 150 -4.83 -4.74 6.65
C LEU A 150 -3.33 -4.50 6.76
N TYR A 151 -2.53 -5.50 6.43
CA TYR A 151 -1.07 -5.42 6.31
C TYR A 151 -0.72 -5.26 4.84
N LEU A 152 -0.21 -4.07 4.47
CA LEU A 152 -0.02 -3.72 3.07
C LEU A 152 1.18 -4.43 2.43
N ASP A 153 2.20 -4.76 3.22
CA ASP A 153 3.40 -5.47 2.74
C ASP A 153 3.13 -6.93 2.40
N SER A 154 2.27 -7.59 3.17
CA SER A 154 1.97 -9.02 3.03
C SER A 154 0.62 -9.30 2.37
N GLU A 155 -0.11 -8.24 1.97
CA GLU A 155 -1.49 -8.32 1.46
C GLU A 155 -2.44 -9.12 2.37
N LYS A 156 -2.07 -9.27 3.64
CA LYS A 156 -2.85 -10.00 4.64
C LYS A 156 -3.90 -9.11 5.24
N SER A 157 -5.12 -9.64 5.35
CA SER A 157 -6.21 -9.00 6.11
C SER A 157 -6.62 -9.90 7.28
N VAL A 158 -6.83 -9.28 8.44
CA VAL A 158 -7.34 -9.96 9.64
C VAL A 158 -8.61 -9.25 10.07
N VAL A 159 -9.68 -10.00 10.26
CA VAL A 159 -10.95 -9.50 10.79
C VAL A 159 -11.17 -10.15 12.14
N GLU A 160 -11.48 -9.34 13.13
CA GLU A 160 -11.71 -9.77 14.51
C GLU A 160 -13.14 -9.40 14.91
N GLY A 161 -13.86 -10.36 15.47
CA GLY A 161 -15.11 -10.13 16.18
C GLY A 161 -14.84 -9.57 17.57
N GLY A 162 -15.89 -9.11 18.26
CA GLY A 162 -15.78 -8.53 19.58
C GLY A 162 -17.12 -8.32 20.25
N PRO A 163 -17.29 -7.25 21.03
CA PRO A 163 -18.53 -6.98 21.75
C PRO A 163 -19.78 -6.83 20.85
N SER A 164 -19.60 -6.41 19.60
CA SER A 164 -20.73 -6.25 18.65
C SER A 164 -21.17 -7.57 18.02
N GLY A 165 -20.35 -8.62 18.12
CA GLY A 165 -20.67 -9.95 17.62
C GLY A 165 -19.48 -10.67 16.97
N PRO A 166 -19.72 -11.86 16.40
CA PRO A 166 -18.72 -12.60 15.67
C PRO A 166 -18.40 -11.94 14.30
N VAL A 167 -17.33 -12.39 13.66
CA VAL A 167 -17.04 -12.03 12.26
C VAL A 167 -18.11 -12.62 11.35
N GLU A 168 -18.66 -11.80 10.47
CA GLU A 168 -19.59 -12.21 9.43
C GLU A 168 -18.98 -11.98 8.05
N ALA A 169 -19.08 -12.98 7.16
CA ALA A 169 -18.62 -12.87 5.78
C ALA A 169 -19.66 -13.47 4.83
N THR A 170 -19.97 -12.74 3.76
CA THR A 170 -20.79 -13.22 2.64
C THR A 170 -19.92 -13.20 1.39
N ILE A 171 -19.77 -14.37 0.74
CA ILE A 171 -18.94 -14.56 -0.44
C ILE A 171 -19.79 -15.21 -1.54
N TYR A 172 -19.82 -14.58 -2.71
CA TYR A 172 -20.53 -15.10 -3.88
C TYR A 172 -19.54 -15.86 -4.77
N SER A 173 -19.73 -17.18 -4.88
CA SER A 173 -18.98 -17.99 -5.85
C SER A 173 -19.46 -17.70 -7.27
N SER A 174 -18.55 -17.32 -8.14
CA SER A 174 -18.83 -17.12 -9.58
C SER A 174 -18.83 -18.42 -10.38
N THR A 175 -18.62 -19.58 -9.72
CA THR A 175 -18.64 -20.89 -10.37
C THR A 175 -20.08 -21.36 -10.51
N ASN A 176 -20.52 -21.72 -11.73
CA ASN A 176 -21.80 -22.40 -12.04
C ASN A 176 -21.87 -23.83 -11.47
N GLY A 177 -21.23 -24.10 -10.34
CA GLY A 177 -21.24 -25.34 -9.60
C GLY A 177 -21.54 -25.04 -8.13
N GLY A 178 -22.82 -25.09 -7.75
CA GLY A 178 -23.20 -25.07 -6.34
C GLY A 178 -22.48 -26.19 -5.61
N LEU A 179 -22.21 -26.02 -4.32
CA LEU A 179 -21.69 -27.03 -3.38
C LEU A 179 -22.65 -28.24 -3.18
N GLY A 180 -23.64 -28.39 -4.06
CA GLY A 180 -24.55 -29.54 -4.13
C GLY A 180 -23.95 -30.66 -4.96
N GLY A 181 -23.02 -31.43 -4.39
CA GLY A 181 -22.68 -32.74 -4.91
C GLY A 181 -23.93 -33.57 -4.94
N LYS A 182 -24.37 -34.02 -6.15
CA LYS A 182 -25.33 -35.12 -6.27
C LYS A 182 -24.77 -36.30 -5.50
N VAL A 183 -25.42 -36.68 -4.41
CA VAL A 183 -25.31 -38.04 -3.85
C VAL A 183 -26.03 -38.88 -4.87
N GLY A 184 -25.29 -39.64 -5.67
CA GLY A 184 -25.81 -40.64 -6.60
C GLY A 184 -26.32 -41.84 -5.81
N ASP A 185 -27.48 -42.29 -6.21
CA ASP A 185 -28.05 -43.61 -5.83
C ASP A 185 -27.14 -44.77 -6.22
#